data_a6b9bb7a160071d6165cbe48beb5c360
#
_entry.id   a6b9bb7a160071d6165cbe48beb5c360
#
_cell.length_a   1.000
_cell.length_b   1.000
_cell.length_c   1.000
_cell.angle_alpha   90.00
_cell.angle_beta   90.00
_cell.angle_gamma   90.00
#
_symmetry.space_group_name_H-M   'P 1'
#
loop_
_entity.id
_entity.type
_entity.pdbx_description
1 polymer ?
#
loop_
_entity_poly.entity_id
_entity_poly.type
_entity_poly.pdbx_seq_one_letter_code
_entity_poly.pdbx_strand_id
1 'polypeptide(L)'
;MRLSFDRSRIPAEAEAVTDRTALVELLCNGLSVLLIDDVSRAVAFSTQEMPQRAVSTPTGEGNLRGPQEAFTELLRNNISLLRRQFRTGTLVAEITTAHTRAKTEYCLCYDSALAPAETIHALRDRLEKIELPVLLDSAYFASFLKQDKLNLFPAAAYTERPATACARLCEGKAVVLVAGCPYAMVVPSFFAEHFECLDDYASGAVFAGLIRLLKYLAFLLSVFGPGLYVMAVAFAPEIIPAQLLTKLAQAEAQTPLPPMLEMLAVTLLLEIVREAGLRAPQSISHTVSIVGALIIGETAVNAGIVSVPVLTMAAAATIATLAVPSLYEQSILFRFCVILLAGLFGVLGLTCAALMILAMACGSEPFGYDYLYPLMPPGKASVRDGFVRSIWSELAKAGEVIGRHEM
;
A
#
# COMPACT_ATOMS: atom_id res chain seq x y z
N MET A 1 41.08 40.43 -12.37
CA MET A 1 39.94 40.84 -13.24
C MET A 1 38.68 40.84 -12.35
N ARG A 2 38.15 42.00 -11.93
CA ARG A 2 36.92 42.06 -11.10
C ARG A 2 35.74 41.84 -12.03
N LEU A 3 35.19 40.65 -12.05
CA LEU A 3 33.88 40.39 -12.65
C LEU A 3 32.82 41.09 -11.79
N SER A 4 32.42 42.29 -12.17
CA SER A 4 31.25 42.95 -11.62
C SER A 4 30.04 42.23 -12.22
N PHE A 5 29.34 41.45 -11.42
CA PHE A 5 28.08 40.82 -11.78
C PHE A 5 27.02 41.92 -11.96
N ASP A 6 26.75 42.28 -13.21
CA ASP A 6 25.67 43.19 -13.56
C ASP A 6 24.36 42.38 -13.69
N ARG A 7 23.50 42.44 -12.64
CA ARG A 7 22.20 41.77 -12.60
C ARG A 7 21.29 42.06 -13.80
N SER A 8 21.53 43.16 -14.50
CA SER A 8 20.71 43.58 -15.65
C SER A 8 20.89 42.76 -16.94
N ARG A 9 21.91 41.91 -17.01
CA ARG A 9 22.24 41.10 -18.20
C ARG A 9 21.94 39.62 -18.11
N ILE A 10 21.45 39.14 -16.95
CA ILE A 10 21.11 37.74 -16.74
C ILE A 10 19.57 37.62 -16.72
N PRO A 11 18.96 36.86 -17.63
CA PRO A 11 17.51 36.76 -17.75
C PRO A 11 16.82 35.91 -16.64
N ALA A 12 17.57 35.48 -15.62
CA ALA A 12 17.11 34.70 -14.51
C ALA A 12 17.41 35.37 -13.16
N GLU A 13 16.59 35.17 -12.16
CA GLU A 13 16.89 35.57 -10.78
C GLU A 13 18.18 34.87 -10.35
N ALA A 14 19.24 35.68 -10.09
CA ALA A 14 20.53 35.16 -9.66
C ALA A 14 20.83 35.56 -8.22
N GLU A 15 21.19 34.61 -7.39
CA GLU A 15 21.57 34.79 -6.02
C GLU A 15 23.06 34.42 -5.79
N ALA A 16 23.81 35.27 -5.11
CA ALA A 16 25.20 35.00 -4.80
C ALA A 16 25.28 34.33 -3.39
N VAL A 17 25.89 33.17 -3.33
CA VAL A 17 26.03 32.36 -2.14
C VAL A 17 27.48 32.13 -1.80
N THR A 18 27.82 32.27 -0.52
CA THR A 18 29.16 32.05 0.01
C THR A 18 29.25 30.87 0.97
N ASP A 19 28.11 30.45 1.50
CA ASP A 19 28.03 29.33 2.44
C ASP A 19 27.78 28.00 1.72
N ARG A 20 28.54 26.97 2.13
CA ARG A 20 28.43 25.62 1.56
C ARG A 20 27.08 24.98 1.83
N THR A 21 26.52 25.19 3.03
CA THR A 21 25.24 24.61 3.43
C THR A 21 24.09 25.21 2.61
N ALA A 22 24.08 26.55 2.49
CA ALA A 22 23.10 27.25 1.67
C ALA A 22 23.22 26.87 0.19
N LEU A 23 24.44 26.62 -0.32
CA LEU A 23 24.65 26.16 -1.69
C LEU A 23 24.06 24.78 -1.95
N VAL A 24 24.22 23.85 -1.01
CA VAL A 24 23.61 22.50 -1.10
C VAL A 24 22.08 22.60 -1.05
N GLU A 25 21.52 23.45 -0.19
CA GLU A 25 20.08 23.69 -0.15
C GLU A 25 19.52 24.24 -1.46
N LEU A 26 20.21 25.19 -2.09
CA LEU A 26 19.79 25.73 -3.39
C LEU A 26 19.87 24.71 -4.51
N LEU A 27 20.90 23.86 -4.52
CA LEU A 27 21.00 22.75 -5.45
C LEU A 27 19.88 21.72 -5.23
N CYS A 28 19.56 21.38 -3.97
CA CYS A 28 18.47 20.51 -3.63
C CYS A 28 17.09 21.09 -4.00
N ASN A 29 16.98 22.42 -4.03
CA ASN A 29 15.80 23.14 -4.53
C ASN A 29 15.70 23.20 -6.06
N GLY A 30 16.66 22.63 -6.79
CA GLY A 30 16.65 22.57 -8.27
C GLY A 30 17.19 23.81 -8.96
N LEU A 31 17.93 24.68 -8.28
CA LEU A 31 18.64 25.78 -8.89
C LEU A 31 19.96 25.30 -9.50
N SER A 32 20.35 25.87 -10.64
CA SER A 32 21.69 25.65 -11.21
C SER A 32 22.68 26.54 -10.51
N VAL A 33 23.84 25.99 -10.15
CA VAL A 33 24.91 26.75 -9.47
C VAL A 33 26.13 26.81 -10.38
N LEU A 34 26.63 28.04 -10.60
CA LEU A 34 27.86 28.29 -11.26
C LEU A 34 28.98 28.51 -10.25
N LEU A 35 29.96 27.62 -10.28
CA LEU A 35 31.22 27.76 -9.54
C LEU A 35 32.32 28.22 -10.50
N ILE A 36 33.10 29.19 -10.08
CA ILE A 36 34.21 29.73 -10.87
C ILE A 36 35.49 29.59 -10.05
N ASP A 37 36.53 29.02 -10.62
CA ASP A 37 37.81 28.85 -9.96
C ASP A 37 38.37 30.23 -9.51
N ASP A 38 38.99 30.25 -8.35
CA ASP A 38 39.52 31.44 -7.67
C ASP A 38 38.48 32.49 -7.23
N VAL A 39 37.17 32.17 -7.29
CA VAL A 39 36.12 33.05 -6.77
C VAL A 39 35.46 32.38 -5.55
N SER A 40 35.52 33.04 -4.39
CA SER A 40 34.95 32.55 -3.14
C SER A 40 33.42 32.66 -3.05
N ARG A 41 32.71 32.87 -4.17
CA ARG A 41 31.27 33.02 -4.25
C ARG A 41 30.74 32.18 -5.40
N ALA A 42 29.67 31.41 -5.09
CA ALA A 42 28.87 30.73 -6.08
C ALA A 42 27.70 31.61 -6.54
N VAL A 43 27.23 31.43 -7.75
CA VAL A 43 26.02 32.11 -8.25
C VAL A 43 24.98 31.06 -8.56
N ALA A 44 23.82 31.10 -7.86
CA ALA A 44 22.69 30.25 -8.13
C ALA A 44 21.72 30.95 -9.10
N PHE A 45 21.23 30.21 -10.06
CA PHE A 45 20.24 30.65 -11.05
C PHE A 45 18.96 29.88 -10.93
N SER A 46 17.82 30.57 -10.98
CA SER A 46 16.51 29.92 -11.09
C SER A 46 16.37 29.31 -12.48
N THR A 47 16.68 28.03 -12.59
CA THR A 47 16.53 27.23 -13.82
C THR A 47 15.47 26.14 -13.65
N GLN A 48 14.55 26.35 -12.75
CA GLN A 48 13.49 25.41 -12.46
C GLN A 48 12.46 25.36 -13.60
N GLU A 49 12.81 24.79 -14.74
CA GLU A 49 11.81 24.25 -15.66
C GLU A 49 11.33 22.90 -15.08
N MET A 50 10.43 22.99 -14.10
CA MET A 50 9.67 21.80 -13.74
C MET A 50 8.69 21.55 -14.88
N PRO A 51 8.70 20.36 -15.51
CA PRO A 51 7.71 20.02 -16.50
C PRO A 51 6.33 20.10 -15.83
N GLN A 52 5.64 21.21 -16.07
CA GLN A 52 4.28 21.46 -15.57
C GLN A 52 3.22 20.70 -16.39
N ARG A 53 3.61 19.74 -17.21
CA ARG A 53 2.65 18.92 -17.91
C ARG A 53 1.96 18.04 -16.89
N ALA A 54 0.69 18.37 -16.65
CA ALA A 54 -0.35 17.62 -16.00
C ALA A 54 0.17 16.43 -15.15
N VAL A 55 0.61 16.75 -13.93
CA VAL A 55 0.77 15.71 -12.90
C VAL A 55 -0.62 15.12 -12.77
N SER A 56 -0.77 13.86 -13.20
CA SER A 56 -2.06 13.18 -13.13
C SER A 56 -2.49 13.06 -11.67
N THR A 57 -3.79 13.10 -11.44
CA THR A 57 -4.34 12.76 -10.12
C THR A 57 -4.24 11.24 -9.96
N PRO A 58 -3.92 10.74 -8.74
CA PRO A 58 -3.90 9.31 -8.47
C PRO A 58 -5.25 8.68 -8.79
N THR A 59 -5.24 7.56 -9.48
CA THR A 59 -6.46 6.83 -9.87
C THR A 59 -6.77 5.66 -8.93
N GLY A 60 -5.74 5.04 -8.37
CA GLY A 60 -5.85 3.88 -7.47
C GLY A 60 -5.89 4.26 -5.99
N GLU A 61 -5.31 5.39 -5.60
CA GLU A 61 -5.25 5.85 -4.21
C GLU A 61 -6.11 7.11 -4.03
N GLY A 62 -7.40 6.95 -3.73
CA GLY A 62 -8.31 8.07 -3.45
C GLY A 62 -8.05 8.69 -2.07
N ASN A 63 -7.77 10.00 -2.00
CA ASN A 63 -7.71 10.78 -0.77
C ASN A 63 -8.67 11.97 -0.84
N LEU A 64 -9.31 12.27 0.29
CA LEU A 64 -10.20 13.42 0.42
C LEU A 64 -9.42 14.72 0.60
N ARG A 65 -8.23 14.66 1.23
CA ARG A 65 -7.38 15.81 1.55
C ARG A 65 -5.92 15.51 1.29
N GLY A 66 -5.13 16.56 1.06
CA GLY A 66 -3.70 16.44 0.85
C GLY A 66 -3.26 16.59 -0.61
N PRO A 67 -1.98 16.34 -0.91
CA PRO A 67 -1.45 16.47 -2.26
C PRO A 67 -2.15 15.53 -3.24
N GLN A 68 -2.51 16.06 -4.42
CA GLN A 68 -3.17 15.29 -5.49
C GLN A 68 -2.20 14.93 -6.64
N GLU A 69 -0.91 15.02 -6.37
CA GLU A 69 0.11 14.67 -7.34
C GLU A 69 0.36 13.17 -7.35
N ALA A 70 0.49 12.59 -8.55
CA ALA A 70 0.86 11.20 -8.75
C ALA A 70 2.18 11.09 -9.52
N PHE A 71 2.86 9.95 -9.37
CA PHE A 71 3.98 9.57 -10.20
C PHE A 71 3.54 9.39 -11.66
N THR A 72 4.50 9.54 -12.56
CA THR A 72 4.33 9.38 -14.01
C THR A 72 5.16 8.21 -14.52
N GLU A 73 5.04 7.88 -15.81
CA GLU A 73 5.86 6.84 -16.45
C GLU A 73 7.34 7.27 -16.63
N LEU A 74 7.63 8.57 -16.52
CA LEU A 74 8.99 9.10 -16.73
C LEU A 74 9.80 9.07 -15.43
N LEU A 75 10.80 8.18 -15.36
CA LEU A 75 11.65 7.98 -14.19
C LEU A 75 12.26 9.28 -13.65
N ARG A 76 12.79 10.13 -14.56
CA ARG A 76 13.44 11.40 -14.20
C ARG A 76 12.45 12.40 -13.59
N ASN A 77 11.21 12.43 -14.09
CA ASN A 77 10.15 13.25 -13.51
C ASN A 77 9.81 12.78 -12.09
N ASN A 78 9.72 11.46 -11.88
CA ASN A 78 9.42 10.88 -10.57
C ASN A 78 10.51 11.19 -9.55
N ILE A 79 11.78 11.11 -9.93
CA ILE A 79 12.90 11.53 -9.08
C ILE A 79 12.80 13.04 -8.75
N SER A 80 12.43 13.87 -9.72
CA SER A 80 12.26 15.31 -9.53
C SER A 80 11.09 15.63 -8.59
N LEU A 81 9.97 14.87 -8.67
CA LEU A 81 8.84 14.97 -7.76
C LEU A 81 9.24 14.64 -6.32
N LEU A 82 10.02 13.56 -6.12
CA LEU A 82 10.55 13.22 -4.81
C LEU A 82 11.48 14.32 -4.27
N ARG A 83 12.44 14.79 -5.07
CA ARG A 83 13.39 15.85 -4.67
C ARG A 83 12.69 17.16 -4.33
N ARG A 84 11.58 17.49 -5.02
CA ARG A 84 10.80 18.70 -4.74
C ARG A 84 10.13 18.64 -3.37
N GLN A 85 9.71 17.47 -2.93
CA GLN A 85 9.05 17.27 -1.62
C GLN A 85 10.08 16.98 -0.52
N PHE A 86 11.13 16.24 -0.82
CA PHE A 86 12.19 15.84 0.10
C PHE A 86 13.47 16.66 -0.19
N ARG A 87 13.52 17.88 0.33
CA ARG A 87 14.56 18.90 0.01
C ARG A 87 15.78 18.79 0.95
N THR A 88 16.36 17.60 1.03
CA THR A 88 17.56 17.37 1.84
C THR A 88 18.73 16.93 0.97
N GLY A 89 19.96 17.29 1.40
CA GLY A 89 21.16 16.80 0.74
C GLY A 89 21.46 15.32 1.01
N THR A 90 20.70 14.68 1.90
CA THR A 90 20.86 13.28 2.29
C THR A 90 20.10 12.31 1.39
N LEU A 91 19.17 12.82 0.56
CA LEU A 91 18.45 12.00 -0.40
C LEU A 91 19.38 11.48 -1.50
N VAL A 92 19.60 10.19 -1.51
CA VAL A 92 20.34 9.47 -2.54
C VAL A 92 19.35 8.90 -3.55
N ALA A 93 19.64 9.04 -4.84
CA ALA A 93 18.89 8.45 -5.93
C ALA A 93 19.87 7.73 -6.87
N GLU A 94 19.94 6.42 -6.78
CA GLU A 94 20.83 5.57 -7.57
C GLU A 94 20.08 5.02 -8.77
N ILE A 95 20.44 5.50 -9.97
CA ILE A 95 19.86 5.01 -11.23
C ILE A 95 20.71 3.82 -11.71
N THR A 96 20.07 2.70 -11.92
CA THR A 96 20.70 1.46 -12.39
C THR A 96 19.88 0.88 -13.54
N THR A 97 20.56 0.25 -14.49
CA THR A 97 19.92 -0.49 -15.58
C THR A 97 19.72 -1.94 -15.16
N ALA A 98 18.50 -2.43 -15.21
CA ALA A 98 18.19 -3.83 -14.87
C ALA A 98 18.83 -4.81 -15.88
N HIS A 99 19.23 -5.99 -15.40
CA HIS A 99 19.73 -7.09 -16.23
C HIS A 99 18.59 -7.75 -17.03
N THR A 100 17.94 -6.93 -17.87
CA THR A 100 16.85 -7.35 -18.74
C THR A 100 17.23 -7.14 -20.20
N ARG A 101 16.59 -7.89 -21.11
CA ARG A 101 16.79 -7.69 -22.54
C ARG A 101 16.36 -6.29 -22.98
N ALA A 102 15.35 -5.71 -22.32
CA ALA A 102 14.84 -4.36 -22.58
C ALA A 102 15.72 -3.26 -21.97
N LYS A 103 16.71 -3.59 -21.10
CA LYS A 103 17.58 -2.64 -20.39
C LYS A 103 16.79 -1.52 -19.70
N THR A 104 15.71 -1.89 -19.00
CA THR A 104 14.87 -0.94 -18.29
C THR A 104 15.64 -0.30 -17.13
N GLU A 105 15.59 1.02 -17.02
CA GLU A 105 16.19 1.75 -15.90
C GLU A 105 15.28 1.70 -14.68
N TYR A 106 15.86 1.59 -13.51
CA TYR A 106 15.18 1.78 -12.22
C TYR A 106 16.02 2.66 -11.31
N CYS A 107 15.39 3.30 -10.35
CA CYS A 107 16.05 4.16 -9.38
C CYS A 107 15.75 3.69 -7.97
N LEU A 108 16.81 3.46 -7.18
CA LEU A 108 16.73 3.22 -5.74
C LEU A 108 16.91 4.56 -5.02
N CYS A 109 15.86 5.02 -4.34
CA CYS A 109 15.84 6.25 -3.56
C CYS A 109 15.82 5.92 -2.06
N TYR A 110 16.67 6.56 -1.27
CA TYR A 110 16.70 6.43 0.18
C TYR A 110 17.36 7.65 0.85
N ASP A 111 17.07 7.88 2.12
CA ASP A 111 17.77 8.89 2.92
C ASP A 111 19.02 8.26 3.56
N SER A 112 20.21 8.70 3.16
CA SER A 112 21.48 8.18 3.67
C SER A 112 21.71 8.43 5.17
N ALA A 113 20.98 9.37 5.78
CA ALA A 113 21.05 9.66 7.21
C ALA A 113 20.13 8.77 8.06
N LEU A 114 19.06 8.23 7.46
CA LEU A 114 18.01 7.50 8.19
C LEU A 114 17.96 6.01 7.82
N ALA A 115 18.19 5.68 6.55
CA ALA A 115 18.04 4.31 6.05
C ALA A 115 19.20 3.42 6.59
N PRO A 116 18.87 2.24 7.16
CA PRO A 116 19.89 1.30 7.62
C PRO A 116 20.70 0.77 6.45
N ALA A 117 22.02 0.86 6.54
CA ALA A 117 22.93 0.45 5.47
C ALA A 117 22.76 -1.01 5.08
N GLU A 118 22.51 -1.89 6.05
CA GLU A 118 22.29 -3.33 5.85
C GLU A 118 21.05 -3.60 4.98
N THR A 119 19.95 -2.89 5.23
CA THR A 119 18.71 -2.99 4.45
C THR A 119 18.93 -2.53 3.01
N ILE A 120 19.65 -1.42 2.81
CA ILE A 120 19.96 -0.90 1.48
C ILE A 120 20.86 -1.85 0.71
N HIS A 121 21.90 -2.41 1.35
CA HIS A 121 22.77 -3.41 0.73
C HIS A 121 22.00 -4.68 0.36
N ALA A 122 21.18 -5.22 1.27
CA ALA A 122 20.37 -6.39 1.00
C ALA A 122 19.35 -6.17 -0.13
N LEU A 123 18.78 -4.97 -0.21
CA LEU A 123 17.86 -4.59 -1.29
C LEU A 123 18.58 -4.49 -2.63
N ARG A 124 19.73 -3.80 -2.67
CA ARG A 124 20.56 -3.67 -3.88
C ARG A 124 20.98 -5.05 -4.39
N ASP A 125 21.52 -5.91 -3.54
CA ASP A 125 21.94 -7.26 -3.89
C ASP A 125 20.79 -8.12 -4.46
N ARG A 126 19.56 -7.94 -3.93
CA ARG A 126 18.40 -8.65 -4.45
C ARG A 126 17.95 -8.09 -5.80
N LEU A 127 17.94 -6.76 -5.98
CA LEU A 127 17.56 -6.12 -7.24
C LEU A 127 18.55 -6.43 -8.36
N GLU A 128 19.87 -6.49 -8.09
CA GLU A 128 20.90 -6.83 -9.07
C GLU A 128 20.85 -8.29 -9.53
N LYS A 129 20.42 -9.21 -8.67
CA LYS A 129 20.30 -10.65 -9.00
C LYS A 129 19.08 -11.00 -9.85
N ILE A 130 18.24 -10.02 -10.16
CA ILE A 130 17.00 -10.26 -10.91
C ILE A 130 17.31 -10.37 -12.40
N GLU A 131 17.15 -11.56 -12.94
CA GLU A 131 17.23 -11.85 -14.36
C GLU A 131 15.83 -12.05 -14.92
N LEU A 132 15.30 -11.03 -15.60
CA LEU A 132 14.00 -11.06 -16.26
C LEU A 132 14.16 -10.74 -17.74
N PRO A 133 13.32 -11.31 -18.63
CA PRO A 133 13.29 -10.90 -20.03
C PRO A 133 12.95 -9.42 -20.19
N VAL A 134 12.01 -8.92 -19.39
CA VAL A 134 11.53 -7.56 -19.40
C VAL A 134 11.09 -7.13 -17.99
N LEU A 135 11.28 -5.86 -17.65
CA LEU A 135 10.81 -5.24 -16.42
C LEU A 135 9.87 -4.09 -16.81
N LEU A 136 8.56 -4.27 -16.62
CA LEU A 136 7.54 -3.29 -16.99
C LEU A 136 6.91 -2.60 -15.77
N ASP A 137 6.98 -3.24 -14.61
CA ASP A 137 6.34 -2.76 -13.39
C ASP A 137 7.23 -3.04 -12.17
N SER A 138 7.17 -2.16 -11.18
CA SER A 138 7.83 -2.33 -9.89
C SER A 138 7.36 -3.59 -9.13
N ALA A 139 6.13 -4.04 -9.38
CA ALA A 139 5.57 -5.26 -8.79
C ALA A 139 6.33 -6.54 -9.21
N TYR A 140 7.05 -6.53 -10.34
CA TYR A 140 7.86 -7.68 -10.74
C TYR A 140 8.97 -7.97 -9.74
N PHE A 141 9.48 -6.96 -9.06
CA PHE A 141 10.46 -7.13 -8.00
C PHE A 141 9.92 -7.84 -6.76
N ALA A 142 8.62 -7.73 -6.47
CA ALA A 142 8.02 -8.26 -5.24
C ALA A 142 8.30 -9.76 -5.02
N SER A 143 8.26 -10.55 -6.10
CA SER A 143 8.50 -12.00 -6.04
C SER A 143 9.93 -12.35 -5.63
N PHE A 144 10.90 -11.46 -5.87
CA PHE A 144 12.32 -11.66 -5.55
C PHE A 144 12.67 -11.07 -4.17
N LEU A 145 11.82 -10.20 -3.64
CA LEU A 145 12.04 -9.59 -2.33
C LEU A 145 11.59 -10.48 -1.18
N LYS A 146 10.65 -11.40 -1.40
CA LYS A 146 10.17 -12.35 -0.39
C LYS A 146 11.26 -13.36 -0.04
N GLN A 147 11.49 -13.61 1.23
CA GLN A 147 12.38 -14.67 1.71
C GLN A 147 11.69 -16.02 1.59
N ASP A 148 10.44 -16.10 2.04
CA ASP A 148 9.62 -17.31 1.91
C ASP A 148 8.59 -17.13 0.78
N LYS A 149 8.68 -18.02 -0.23
CA LYS A 149 7.77 -18.02 -1.39
C LYS A 149 6.35 -18.44 -1.04
N LEU A 150 6.15 -19.16 0.07
CA LEU A 150 4.84 -19.60 0.52
C LEU A 150 4.11 -18.55 1.35
N ASN A 151 4.83 -17.53 1.83
CA ASN A 151 4.20 -16.45 2.57
C ASN A 151 3.40 -15.55 1.64
N LEU A 152 2.09 -15.44 1.91
CA LEU A 152 1.18 -14.64 1.10
C LEU A 152 1.27 -13.14 1.42
N PHE A 153 1.76 -12.75 2.60
CA PHE A 153 1.87 -11.35 2.97
C PHE A 153 2.92 -10.61 2.12
N PRO A 154 2.65 -9.33 1.75
CA PRO A 154 3.55 -8.55 0.91
C PRO A 154 4.76 -8.07 1.72
N ALA A 155 5.97 -8.16 1.15
CA ALA A 155 7.20 -7.59 1.71
C ALA A 155 7.43 -6.13 1.28
N ALA A 156 6.66 -5.65 0.30
CA ALA A 156 6.72 -4.31 -0.27
C ALA A 156 5.33 -3.71 -0.37
N ALA A 157 5.22 -2.40 -0.19
CA ALA A 157 4.02 -1.61 -0.48
C ALA A 157 4.19 -0.85 -1.79
N TYR A 158 3.08 -0.45 -2.40
CA TYR A 158 3.07 0.34 -3.64
C TYR A 158 2.30 1.62 -3.42
N THR A 159 2.75 2.71 -4.03
CA THR A 159 2.06 4.00 -3.99
C THR A 159 2.21 4.75 -5.30
N GLU A 160 1.13 5.39 -5.74
CA GLU A 160 1.15 6.35 -6.84
C GLU A 160 1.59 7.75 -6.39
N ARG A 161 1.68 7.99 -5.05
CA ARG A 161 1.82 9.32 -4.48
C ARG A 161 3.24 9.64 -4.06
N PRO A 162 3.87 10.69 -4.61
CA PRO A 162 5.16 11.18 -4.13
C PRO A 162 5.13 11.57 -2.64
N ALA A 163 4.00 12.08 -2.15
CA ALA A 163 3.86 12.46 -0.75
C ALA A 163 3.95 11.25 0.21
N THR A 164 3.29 10.13 -0.14
CA THR A 164 3.40 8.87 0.62
C THR A 164 4.83 8.35 0.59
N ALA A 165 5.46 8.32 -0.60
CA ALA A 165 6.84 7.88 -0.75
C ALA A 165 7.81 8.73 0.08
N CYS A 166 7.63 10.07 0.10
CA CYS A 166 8.44 10.96 0.95
C CYS A 166 8.23 10.70 2.43
N ALA A 167 6.99 10.45 2.89
CA ALA A 167 6.75 10.11 4.29
C ALA A 167 7.50 8.83 4.69
N ARG A 168 7.47 7.81 3.82
CA ARG A 168 8.20 6.54 4.05
C ARG A 168 9.72 6.69 4.00
N LEU A 169 10.25 7.60 3.18
CA LEU A 169 11.68 7.95 3.21
C LEU A 169 12.09 8.58 4.56
N CYS A 170 11.22 9.42 5.16
CA CYS A 170 11.44 9.99 6.49
C CYS A 170 11.46 8.93 7.62
N GLU A 171 10.85 7.76 7.39
CA GLU A 171 10.89 6.60 8.29
C GLU A 171 12.15 5.74 8.10
N GLY A 172 13.04 6.10 7.17
CA GLY A 172 14.26 5.33 6.85
C GLY A 172 14.06 4.18 5.87
N LYS A 173 12.91 4.14 5.18
CA LYS A 173 12.62 3.14 4.15
C LYS A 173 13.27 3.51 2.81
N ALA A 174 13.34 2.51 1.93
CA ALA A 174 13.76 2.69 0.55
C ALA A 174 12.55 2.74 -0.40
N VAL A 175 12.68 3.52 -1.46
CA VAL A 175 11.69 3.66 -2.52
C VAL A 175 12.34 3.27 -3.85
N VAL A 176 11.73 2.35 -4.57
CA VAL A 176 12.19 1.91 -5.90
C VAL A 176 11.22 2.42 -6.97
N LEU A 177 11.76 3.17 -7.91
CA LEU A 177 11.04 3.70 -9.08
C LEU A 177 11.50 2.95 -10.32
N VAL A 178 10.58 2.57 -11.20
CA VAL A 178 10.88 1.86 -12.47
C VAL A 178 10.45 2.73 -13.64
N ALA A 179 11.28 2.82 -14.67
CA ALA A 179 10.93 3.54 -15.89
C ALA A 179 9.73 2.88 -16.59
N GLY A 180 8.72 3.66 -16.93
CA GLY A 180 7.48 3.17 -17.54
C GLY A 180 6.37 2.81 -16.53
N CYS A 181 6.65 2.87 -15.22
CA CYS A 181 5.69 2.54 -14.17
C CYS A 181 5.37 3.76 -13.29
N PRO A 182 4.07 4.12 -13.13
CA PRO A 182 3.65 5.22 -12.26
C PRO A 182 3.54 4.82 -10.78
N TYR A 183 3.94 3.61 -10.42
CA TYR A 183 3.92 3.12 -9.05
C TYR A 183 5.33 3.05 -8.47
N ALA A 184 5.52 3.68 -7.32
CA ALA A 184 6.70 3.52 -6.50
C ALA A 184 6.54 2.33 -5.57
N MET A 185 7.55 1.46 -5.50
CA MET A 185 7.62 0.38 -4.53
C MET A 185 8.35 0.86 -3.28
N VAL A 186 7.76 0.67 -2.11
CA VAL A 186 8.31 1.04 -0.80
C VAL A 186 8.73 -0.23 -0.05
N VAL A 187 9.94 -0.25 0.47
CA VAL A 187 10.55 -1.42 1.13
C VAL A 187 11.30 -0.97 2.40
N PRO A 188 11.21 -1.73 3.50
CA PRO A 188 10.28 -2.82 3.81
C PRO A 188 8.86 -2.32 4.04
N SER A 189 7.85 -3.19 3.95
CA SER A 189 6.46 -2.90 4.29
C SER A 189 6.02 -3.73 5.49
N PHE A 190 5.23 -3.11 6.39
CA PHE A 190 4.73 -3.72 7.61
C PHE A 190 3.22 -3.82 7.61
N PHE A 191 2.67 -4.78 8.37
CA PHE A 191 1.24 -5.05 8.39
C PHE A 191 0.40 -3.84 8.79
N ALA A 192 0.82 -3.08 9.80
CA ALA A 192 0.10 -1.89 10.28
C ALA A 192 -0.08 -0.82 9.19
N GLU A 193 0.89 -0.68 8.31
CA GLU A 193 0.92 0.35 7.28
C GLU A 193 -0.17 0.20 6.22
N HIS A 194 -0.66 -1.03 6.02
CA HIS A 194 -1.76 -1.27 5.09
C HIS A 194 -3.09 -0.64 5.55
N PHE A 195 -3.19 -0.31 6.83
CA PHE A 195 -4.38 0.36 7.41
C PHE A 195 -4.22 1.87 7.51
N GLU A 196 -3.02 2.40 7.23
CA GLU A 196 -2.72 3.82 7.22
C GLU A 196 -3.11 4.49 5.90
N CYS A 197 -3.54 5.74 5.99
CA CYS A 197 -3.87 6.57 4.84
C CYS A 197 -3.39 8.01 5.09
N LEU A 198 -3.04 8.76 4.05
CA LEU A 198 -2.69 10.18 4.18
C LEU A 198 -3.81 11.00 4.83
N ASP A 199 -5.06 10.65 4.60
CA ASP A 199 -6.22 11.31 5.22
C ASP A 199 -6.22 11.17 6.74
N ASP A 200 -5.65 10.10 7.30
CA ASP A 200 -5.54 9.90 8.75
C ASP A 200 -4.71 11.02 9.39
N TYR A 201 -3.69 11.51 8.67
CA TYR A 201 -2.80 12.59 9.14
C TYR A 201 -3.36 13.99 8.88
N ALA A 202 -4.28 14.13 7.94
CA ALA A 202 -4.98 15.38 7.65
C ALA A 202 -6.23 15.59 8.51
N SER A 203 -6.68 14.55 9.23
CA SER A 203 -7.88 14.53 10.07
C SER A 203 -7.54 14.68 11.56
N GLY A 204 -8.54 14.90 12.41
CA GLY A 204 -8.36 14.89 13.86
C GLY A 204 -7.99 13.49 14.37
N ALA A 205 -7.10 13.39 15.38
CA ALA A 205 -6.55 12.12 15.88
C ALA A 205 -7.63 11.10 16.30
N VAL A 206 -8.69 11.54 16.97
CA VAL A 206 -9.79 10.66 17.42
C VAL A 206 -10.55 10.08 16.22
N PHE A 207 -10.87 10.89 15.23
CA PHE A 207 -11.57 10.45 14.03
C PHE A 207 -10.70 9.50 13.21
N ALA A 208 -9.42 9.85 13.00
CA ALA A 208 -8.47 8.99 12.30
C ALA A 208 -8.30 7.63 12.99
N GLY A 209 -8.21 7.61 14.34
CA GLY A 209 -8.16 6.37 15.11
C GLY A 209 -9.41 5.50 14.96
N LEU A 210 -10.61 6.12 14.95
CA LEU A 210 -11.85 5.40 14.70
C LEU A 210 -11.89 4.77 13.30
N ILE A 211 -11.50 5.53 12.28
CA ILE A 211 -11.47 5.02 10.89
C ILE A 211 -10.43 3.90 10.75
N ARG A 212 -9.27 4.03 11.37
CA ARG A 212 -8.25 2.98 11.36
C ARG A 212 -8.74 1.69 12.03
N LEU A 213 -9.40 1.80 13.19
CA LEU A 213 -10.04 0.65 13.86
C LEU A 213 -11.11 0.01 12.95
N LEU A 214 -11.90 0.83 12.27
CA LEU A 214 -12.91 0.34 11.33
C LEU A 214 -12.27 -0.44 10.17
N LYS A 215 -11.12 0.01 9.64
CA LYS A 215 -10.36 -0.72 8.61
C LYS A 215 -9.88 -2.08 9.12
N TYR A 216 -9.36 -2.17 10.37
CA TYR A 216 -9.01 -3.48 10.98
C TYR A 216 -10.21 -4.40 11.10
N LEU A 217 -11.36 -3.89 11.57
CA LEU A 217 -12.60 -4.66 11.66
C LEU A 217 -13.09 -5.10 10.27
N ALA A 218 -12.99 -4.23 9.27
CA ALA A 218 -13.34 -4.56 7.89
C ALA A 218 -12.45 -5.70 7.34
N PHE A 219 -11.14 -5.64 7.57
CA PHE A 219 -10.23 -6.72 7.20
C PHE A 219 -10.61 -8.05 7.86
N LEU A 220 -10.86 -8.05 9.18
CA LEU A 220 -11.32 -9.26 9.89
C LEU A 220 -12.65 -9.77 9.34
N LEU A 221 -13.62 -8.89 9.10
CA LEU A 221 -14.91 -9.26 8.50
C LEU A 221 -14.74 -9.84 7.10
N SER A 222 -13.86 -9.23 6.29
CA SER A 222 -13.62 -9.69 4.91
C SER A 222 -13.02 -11.08 4.83
N VAL A 223 -12.14 -11.43 5.78
CA VAL A 223 -11.43 -12.72 5.80
C VAL A 223 -12.25 -13.77 6.54
N PHE A 224 -12.70 -13.47 7.76
CA PHE A 224 -13.30 -14.44 8.67
C PHE A 224 -14.83 -14.46 8.63
N GLY A 225 -15.50 -13.36 8.23
CA GLY A 225 -16.96 -13.24 8.26
C GLY A 225 -17.71 -14.39 7.57
N PRO A 226 -17.40 -14.69 6.29
CA PRO A 226 -18.05 -15.79 5.56
C PRO A 226 -17.84 -17.17 6.19
N GLY A 227 -16.61 -17.47 6.64
CA GLY A 227 -16.33 -18.74 7.31
C GLY A 227 -16.95 -18.84 8.69
N LEU A 228 -17.02 -17.75 9.44
CA LEU A 228 -17.70 -17.68 10.73
C LEU A 228 -19.22 -17.91 10.56
N TYR A 229 -19.83 -17.38 9.51
CA TYR A 229 -21.21 -17.63 9.14
C TYR A 229 -21.45 -19.13 8.86
N VAL A 230 -20.64 -19.72 7.97
CA VAL A 230 -20.73 -21.14 7.63
C VAL A 230 -20.57 -22.04 8.85
N MET A 231 -19.57 -21.75 9.69
CA MET A 231 -19.33 -22.47 10.93
C MET A 231 -20.51 -22.37 11.89
N ALA A 232 -21.05 -21.16 12.10
CA ALA A 232 -22.14 -20.93 13.03
C ALA A 232 -23.42 -21.65 12.59
N VAL A 233 -23.74 -21.62 11.30
CA VAL A 233 -24.97 -22.23 10.78
C VAL A 233 -24.86 -23.75 10.70
N ALA A 234 -23.73 -24.29 10.24
CA ALA A 234 -23.59 -25.74 10.02
C ALA A 234 -23.16 -26.53 11.28
N PHE A 235 -22.39 -25.94 12.20
CA PHE A 235 -21.77 -26.67 13.31
C PHE A 235 -22.09 -26.14 14.70
N ALA A 236 -22.48 -24.87 14.84
CA ALA A 236 -22.72 -24.27 16.15
C ALA A 236 -23.97 -23.35 16.15
N PRO A 237 -25.17 -23.92 15.81
CA PRO A 237 -26.39 -23.14 15.74
C PRO A 237 -26.81 -22.52 17.08
N GLU A 238 -26.30 -23.06 18.20
CA GLU A 238 -26.56 -22.56 19.55
C GLU A 238 -25.97 -21.17 19.83
N ILE A 239 -24.98 -20.70 19.01
CA ILE A 239 -24.40 -19.35 19.12
C ILE A 239 -25.37 -18.30 18.55
N ILE A 240 -26.28 -18.72 17.67
CA ILE A 240 -27.20 -17.84 16.95
C ILE A 240 -28.46 -17.61 17.82
N PRO A 241 -28.92 -16.37 18.02
CA PRO A 241 -30.18 -16.10 18.71
C PRO A 241 -31.34 -16.86 18.07
N ALA A 242 -32.21 -17.48 18.88
CA ALA A 242 -33.27 -18.38 18.42
C ALA A 242 -34.19 -17.78 17.33
N GLN A 243 -34.51 -16.48 17.44
CA GLN A 243 -35.33 -15.79 16.44
C GLN A 243 -34.65 -15.65 15.08
N LEU A 244 -33.33 -15.49 15.08
CA LEU A 244 -32.54 -15.42 13.85
C LEU A 244 -32.33 -16.83 13.29
N LEU A 245 -32.03 -17.79 14.14
CA LEU A 245 -31.81 -19.19 13.76
C LEU A 245 -32.99 -19.77 12.97
N THR A 246 -34.24 -19.52 13.43
CA THR A 246 -35.44 -19.99 12.70
C THR A 246 -35.54 -19.42 11.30
N LYS A 247 -35.19 -18.13 11.12
CA LYS A 247 -35.18 -17.48 9.79
C LYS A 247 -34.06 -18.02 8.89
N LEU A 248 -32.87 -18.24 9.44
CA LEU A 248 -31.75 -18.82 8.72
C LEU A 248 -32.06 -20.25 8.27
N ALA A 249 -32.58 -21.08 9.16
CA ALA A 249 -32.99 -22.47 8.85
C ALA A 249 -34.06 -22.53 7.76
N GLN A 250 -35.04 -21.60 7.79
CA GLN A 250 -36.06 -21.50 6.73
C GLN A 250 -35.46 -21.07 5.38
N ALA A 251 -34.51 -20.12 5.39
CA ALA A 251 -33.85 -19.69 4.18
C ALA A 251 -32.99 -20.79 3.56
N GLU A 252 -32.26 -21.54 4.38
CA GLU A 252 -31.42 -22.66 3.90
C GLU A 252 -32.21 -23.88 3.45
N ALA A 253 -33.35 -24.14 4.06
CA ALA A 253 -34.23 -25.23 3.61
C ALA A 253 -34.78 -25.04 2.20
N GLN A 254 -34.67 -23.81 1.63
CA GLN A 254 -35.12 -23.49 0.28
C GLN A 254 -33.99 -23.63 -0.75
N THR A 255 -32.73 -23.80 -0.34
CA THR A 255 -31.58 -23.89 -1.23
C THR A 255 -31.10 -25.34 -1.39
N PRO A 256 -30.62 -25.73 -2.60
CA PRO A 256 -30.18 -27.09 -2.86
C PRO A 256 -28.76 -27.39 -2.38
N LEU A 257 -27.97 -26.38 -2.06
CA LEU A 257 -26.56 -26.51 -1.70
C LEU A 257 -26.36 -26.39 -0.19
N PRO A 258 -25.40 -27.13 0.40
CA PRO A 258 -25.01 -26.90 1.79
C PRO A 258 -24.35 -25.54 1.94
N PRO A 259 -24.44 -24.88 3.13
CA PRO A 259 -23.97 -23.50 3.39
C PRO A 259 -22.54 -23.21 2.93
N MET A 260 -21.64 -24.19 3.07
CA MET A 260 -20.24 -24.05 2.64
C MET A 260 -20.12 -23.90 1.10
N LEU A 261 -20.78 -24.78 0.35
CA LEU A 261 -20.70 -24.74 -1.11
C LEU A 261 -21.43 -23.53 -1.68
N GLU A 262 -22.54 -23.15 -1.06
CA GLU A 262 -23.29 -21.96 -1.40
C GLU A 262 -22.43 -20.69 -1.20
N MET A 263 -21.78 -20.55 -0.03
CA MET A 263 -20.89 -19.43 0.27
C MET A 263 -19.69 -19.37 -0.68
N LEU A 264 -19.08 -20.51 -0.99
CA LEU A 264 -17.97 -20.58 -1.97
C LEU A 264 -18.43 -20.16 -3.36
N ALA A 265 -19.58 -20.65 -3.82
CA ALA A 265 -20.12 -20.33 -5.15
C ALA A 265 -20.44 -18.84 -5.27
N VAL A 266 -21.11 -18.25 -4.25
CA VAL A 266 -21.43 -16.81 -4.23
C VAL A 266 -20.18 -15.97 -4.17
N THR A 267 -19.21 -16.32 -3.32
CA THR A 267 -17.93 -15.59 -3.22
C THR A 267 -17.19 -15.63 -4.55
N LEU A 268 -17.10 -16.80 -5.19
CA LEU A 268 -16.47 -16.93 -6.51
C LEU A 268 -17.19 -16.10 -7.58
N LEU A 269 -18.52 -16.10 -7.56
CA LEU A 269 -19.33 -15.35 -8.52
C LEU A 269 -19.11 -13.83 -8.35
N LEU A 270 -19.08 -13.33 -7.10
CA LEU A 270 -18.80 -11.92 -6.83
C LEU A 270 -17.38 -11.51 -7.30
N GLU A 271 -16.38 -12.40 -7.15
CA GLU A 271 -15.03 -12.14 -7.66
C GLU A 271 -14.99 -12.13 -9.19
N ILE A 272 -15.73 -13.00 -9.86
CA ILE A 272 -15.86 -12.99 -11.34
C ILE A 272 -16.50 -11.68 -11.81
N VAL A 273 -17.59 -11.23 -11.17
CA VAL A 273 -18.24 -9.94 -11.49
C VAL A 273 -17.28 -8.76 -11.31
N ARG A 274 -16.53 -8.76 -10.24
CA ARG A 274 -15.53 -7.73 -9.98
C ARG A 274 -14.42 -7.74 -11.02
N GLU A 275 -13.85 -8.90 -11.33
CA GLU A 275 -12.79 -9.04 -12.33
C GLU A 275 -13.28 -8.61 -13.74
N ALA A 276 -14.49 -8.97 -14.09
CA ALA A 276 -15.13 -8.51 -15.32
C ALA A 276 -15.31 -6.98 -15.34
N GLY A 277 -15.70 -6.40 -14.19
CA GLY A 277 -15.85 -4.95 -14.04
C GLY A 277 -14.52 -4.20 -14.21
N LEU A 278 -13.41 -4.72 -13.69
CA LEU A 278 -12.07 -4.12 -13.84
C LEU A 278 -11.55 -4.15 -15.29
N ARG A 279 -11.91 -5.18 -16.06
CA ARG A 279 -11.45 -5.35 -17.46
C ARG A 279 -12.39 -4.73 -18.49
N ALA A 280 -13.61 -4.38 -18.09
CA ALA A 280 -14.55 -3.72 -19.00
C ALA A 280 -14.12 -2.28 -19.29
N PRO A 281 -14.36 -1.75 -20.52
CA PRO A 281 -14.17 -0.35 -20.82
C PRO A 281 -14.93 0.53 -19.82
N GLN A 282 -14.34 1.66 -19.38
CA GLN A 282 -14.90 2.51 -18.33
C GLN A 282 -16.35 2.96 -18.60
N SER A 283 -16.71 3.17 -19.88
CA SER A 283 -18.06 3.53 -20.29
C SER A 283 -19.13 2.48 -19.99
N ILE A 284 -18.74 1.21 -19.87
CA ILE A 284 -19.64 0.07 -19.66
C ILE A 284 -19.47 -0.57 -18.27
N SER A 285 -18.29 -0.42 -17.67
CA SER A 285 -17.91 -1.08 -16.42
C SER A 285 -18.91 -0.83 -15.30
N HIS A 286 -19.35 0.41 -15.07
CA HIS A 286 -20.34 0.73 -14.04
C HIS A 286 -21.68 0.05 -14.30
N THR A 287 -22.14 0.05 -15.54
CA THR A 287 -23.41 -0.58 -15.92
C THR A 287 -23.35 -2.09 -15.77
N VAL A 288 -22.28 -2.74 -16.24
CA VAL A 288 -22.08 -4.19 -16.11
C VAL A 288 -22.01 -4.61 -14.65
N SER A 289 -21.30 -3.84 -13.80
CA SER A 289 -21.18 -4.17 -12.39
C SER A 289 -22.53 -4.05 -11.67
N ILE A 290 -23.28 -2.97 -11.88
CA ILE A 290 -24.59 -2.76 -11.24
C ILE A 290 -25.61 -3.78 -11.73
N VAL A 291 -25.76 -3.92 -13.06
CA VAL A 291 -26.74 -4.83 -13.66
C VAL A 291 -26.38 -6.29 -13.35
N GLY A 292 -25.08 -6.64 -13.44
CA GLY A 292 -24.60 -7.97 -13.08
C GLY A 292 -24.91 -8.33 -11.63
N ALA A 293 -24.54 -7.47 -10.68
CA ALA A 293 -24.80 -7.71 -9.26
C ALA A 293 -26.30 -7.76 -8.93
N LEU A 294 -27.11 -6.89 -9.53
CA LEU A 294 -28.57 -6.86 -9.32
C LEU A 294 -29.25 -8.11 -9.89
N ILE A 295 -28.97 -8.42 -11.16
CA ILE A 295 -29.59 -9.59 -11.83
C ILE A 295 -29.17 -10.87 -11.13
N ILE A 296 -27.86 -11.05 -10.86
CA ILE A 296 -27.36 -12.25 -10.21
C ILE A 296 -27.94 -12.38 -8.80
N GLY A 297 -27.93 -11.30 -8.03
CA GLY A 297 -28.46 -11.30 -6.66
C GLY A 297 -29.96 -11.60 -6.63
N GLU A 298 -30.77 -10.89 -7.39
CA GLU A 298 -32.22 -11.05 -7.39
C GLU A 298 -32.67 -12.39 -8.03
N THR A 299 -32.11 -12.75 -9.18
CA THR A 299 -32.50 -13.98 -9.87
C THR A 299 -32.03 -15.23 -9.14
N ALA A 300 -30.83 -15.26 -8.58
CA ALA A 300 -30.30 -16.39 -7.84
C ALA A 300 -31.11 -16.65 -6.55
N VAL A 301 -31.50 -15.60 -5.86
CA VAL A 301 -32.33 -15.68 -4.64
C VAL A 301 -33.76 -16.08 -5.00
N ASN A 302 -34.37 -15.46 -6.00
CA ASN A 302 -35.75 -15.79 -6.42
C ASN A 302 -35.85 -17.21 -6.99
N ALA A 303 -34.81 -17.72 -7.62
CA ALA A 303 -34.74 -19.11 -8.09
C ALA A 303 -34.46 -20.12 -6.96
N GLY A 304 -34.22 -19.66 -5.71
CA GLY A 304 -33.89 -20.54 -4.59
C GLY A 304 -32.54 -21.23 -4.72
N ILE A 305 -31.62 -20.70 -5.54
CA ILE A 305 -30.27 -21.25 -5.71
C ILE A 305 -29.37 -20.79 -4.57
N VAL A 306 -29.59 -19.56 -4.10
CA VAL A 306 -28.81 -18.90 -3.05
C VAL A 306 -29.73 -18.28 -2.01
N SER A 307 -29.40 -18.48 -0.74
CA SER A 307 -30.12 -17.87 0.36
C SER A 307 -29.75 -16.39 0.56
N VAL A 308 -30.72 -15.57 0.98
CA VAL A 308 -30.50 -14.14 1.25
C VAL A 308 -29.39 -13.92 2.29
N PRO A 309 -29.32 -14.68 3.40
CA PRO A 309 -28.26 -14.49 4.40
C PRO A 309 -26.84 -14.75 3.87
N VAL A 310 -26.65 -15.81 3.07
CA VAL A 310 -25.35 -16.13 2.46
C VAL A 310 -24.93 -15.02 1.51
N LEU A 311 -25.84 -14.57 0.61
CA LEU A 311 -25.56 -13.47 -0.29
C LEU A 311 -25.20 -12.17 0.45
N THR A 312 -25.93 -11.85 1.52
CA THR A 312 -25.68 -10.66 2.34
C THR A 312 -24.30 -10.71 3.00
N MET A 313 -23.93 -11.86 3.59
CA MET A 313 -22.63 -12.03 4.23
C MET A 313 -21.47 -11.97 3.21
N ALA A 314 -21.61 -12.64 2.06
CA ALA A 314 -20.60 -12.59 1.00
C ALA A 314 -20.44 -11.18 0.43
N ALA A 315 -21.54 -10.45 0.20
CA ALA A 315 -21.49 -9.07 -0.25
C ALA A 315 -20.84 -8.13 0.78
N ALA A 316 -21.20 -8.27 2.08
CA ALA A 316 -20.59 -7.50 3.16
C ALA A 316 -19.07 -7.74 3.24
N ALA A 317 -18.63 -9.00 3.15
CA ALA A 317 -17.21 -9.35 3.14
C ALA A 317 -16.46 -8.79 1.92
N THR A 318 -17.09 -8.82 0.74
CA THR A 318 -16.51 -8.25 -0.49
C THR A 318 -16.38 -6.74 -0.40
N ILE A 319 -17.39 -6.03 0.09
CA ILE A 319 -17.33 -4.58 0.32
C ILE A 319 -16.27 -4.26 1.39
N ALA A 320 -16.20 -5.02 2.46
CA ALA A 320 -15.22 -4.84 3.52
C ALA A 320 -13.76 -4.96 3.02
N THR A 321 -13.50 -5.80 2.01
CA THR A 321 -12.17 -5.91 1.39
C THR A 321 -11.71 -4.60 0.75
N LEU A 322 -12.63 -3.78 0.23
CA LEU A 322 -12.32 -2.50 -0.40
C LEU A 322 -11.86 -1.43 0.62
N ALA A 323 -12.08 -1.65 1.91
CA ALA A 323 -11.57 -0.76 2.95
C ALA A 323 -10.04 -0.84 3.11
N VAL A 324 -9.42 -1.95 2.69
CA VAL A 324 -7.96 -2.17 2.74
C VAL A 324 -7.47 -2.73 1.40
N PRO A 325 -7.40 -1.89 0.35
CA PRO A 325 -7.10 -2.35 -1.00
C PRO A 325 -5.70 -2.99 -1.14
N SER A 326 -4.74 -2.55 -0.34
CA SER A 326 -3.36 -3.07 -0.35
C SER A 326 -3.24 -4.54 0.08
N LEU A 327 -4.22 -5.08 0.83
CA LEU A 327 -4.30 -6.48 1.24
C LEU A 327 -5.41 -7.26 0.48
N TYR A 328 -5.84 -6.74 -0.69
CA TYR A 328 -6.94 -7.33 -1.45
C TYR A 328 -6.69 -8.80 -1.83
N GLU A 329 -5.54 -9.08 -2.45
CA GLU A 329 -5.17 -10.42 -2.91
C GLU A 329 -5.13 -11.43 -1.75
N GLN A 330 -4.52 -11.03 -0.63
CA GLN A 330 -4.40 -11.84 0.57
C GLN A 330 -5.76 -12.11 1.19
N SER A 331 -6.61 -11.09 1.27
CA SER A 331 -7.96 -11.20 1.84
C SER A 331 -8.81 -12.22 1.10
N ILE A 332 -8.75 -12.26 -0.23
CA ILE A 332 -9.48 -13.24 -1.04
C ILE A 332 -8.97 -14.66 -0.77
N LEU A 333 -7.65 -14.87 -0.87
CA LEU A 333 -7.07 -16.19 -0.69
C LEU A 333 -7.36 -16.74 0.72
N PHE A 334 -7.19 -15.91 1.74
CA PHE A 334 -7.52 -16.29 3.11
C PHE A 334 -9.01 -16.56 3.30
N ARG A 335 -9.90 -15.75 2.71
CA ARG A 335 -11.34 -15.95 2.76
C ARG A 335 -11.73 -17.32 2.23
N PHE A 336 -11.26 -17.72 1.04
CA PHE A 336 -11.53 -19.04 0.47
C PHE A 336 -11.02 -20.16 1.38
N CYS A 337 -9.81 -20.02 1.92
CA CYS A 337 -9.24 -20.97 2.85
C CYS A 337 -10.07 -21.09 4.14
N VAL A 338 -10.48 -19.95 4.71
CA VAL A 338 -11.30 -19.91 5.95
C VAL A 338 -12.67 -20.53 5.72
N ILE A 339 -13.35 -20.24 4.60
CA ILE A 339 -14.65 -20.85 4.27
C ILE A 339 -14.51 -22.37 4.15
N LEU A 340 -13.48 -22.84 3.44
CA LEU A 340 -13.26 -24.27 3.23
C LEU A 340 -12.98 -25.00 4.55
N LEU A 341 -12.05 -24.51 5.36
CA LEU A 341 -11.67 -25.12 6.62
C LEU A 341 -12.81 -25.07 7.64
N ALA A 342 -13.51 -23.92 7.75
CA ALA A 342 -14.67 -23.78 8.64
C ALA A 342 -15.84 -24.68 8.20
N GLY A 343 -16.06 -24.84 6.90
CA GLY A 343 -17.12 -25.69 6.38
C GLY A 343 -16.85 -27.19 6.50
N LEU A 344 -15.58 -27.61 6.50
CA LEU A 344 -15.21 -29.01 6.67
C LEU A 344 -15.05 -29.44 8.14
N PHE A 345 -14.47 -28.59 8.98
CA PHE A 345 -14.08 -28.91 10.34
C PHE A 345 -14.77 -28.06 11.42
N GLY A 346 -15.70 -27.19 11.03
CA GLY A 346 -16.43 -26.32 11.96
C GLY A 346 -15.52 -25.38 12.74
N VAL A 347 -15.71 -25.32 14.05
CA VAL A 347 -14.94 -24.45 14.97
C VAL A 347 -13.44 -24.77 14.91
N LEU A 348 -13.06 -26.04 14.85
CA LEU A 348 -11.65 -26.44 14.73
C LEU A 348 -11.04 -25.95 13.42
N GLY A 349 -11.78 -26.02 12.31
CA GLY A 349 -11.32 -25.51 11.02
C GLY A 349 -11.11 -24.00 11.03
N LEU A 350 -12.04 -23.26 11.64
CA LEU A 350 -11.92 -21.81 11.77
C LEU A 350 -10.71 -21.41 12.62
N THR A 351 -10.49 -22.08 13.76
CA THR A 351 -9.35 -21.82 14.65
C THR A 351 -8.03 -22.18 13.99
N CYS A 352 -7.96 -23.31 13.27
CA CYS A 352 -6.77 -23.71 12.51
C CYS A 352 -6.45 -22.68 11.40
N ALA A 353 -7.45 -22.20 10.67
CA ALA A 353 -7.28 -21.17 9.67
C ALA A 353 -6.75 -19.87 10.28
N ALA A 354 -7.31 -19.43 11.40
CA ALA A 354 -6.84 -18.24 12.11
C ALA A 354 -5.39 -18.37 12.59
N LEU A 355 -5.04 -19.51 13.19
CA LEU A 355 -3.67 -19.79 13.63
C LEU A 355 -2.69 -19.87 12.45
N MET A 356 -3.10 -20.44 11.31
CA MET A 356 -2.29 -20.50 10.11
C MET A 356 -1.99 -19.09 9.57
N ILE A 357 -3.02 -18.23 9.46
CA ILE A 357 -2.85 -16.84 9.00
C ILE A 357 -1.94 -16.07 9.97
N LEU A 358 -2.13 -16.23 11.27
CA LEU A 358 -1.31 -15.59 12.28
C LEU A 358 0.15 -16.10 12.22
N ALA A 359 0.36 -17.40 12.08
CA ALA A 359 1.70 -17.96 11.93
C ALA A 359 2.41 -17.45 10.68
N MET A 360 1.70 -17.30 9.55
CA MET A 360 2.25 -16.70 8.33
C MET A 360 2.63 -15.24 8.54
N ALA A 361 1.83 -14.46 9.27
CA ALA A 361 2.13 -13.07 9.58
C ALA A 361 3.33 -12.94 10.52
N CYS A 362 3.40 -13.77 11.58
CA CYS A 362 4.53 -13.80 12.53
C CYS A 362 5.83 -14.33 11.90
N GLY A 363 5.73 -15.24 10.93
CA GLY A 363 6.91 -15.77 10.24
C GLY A 363 7.38 -14.93 9.06
N SER A 364 6.74 -13.80 8.80
CA SER A 364 7.17 -12.86 7.75
C SER A 364 8.18 -11.87 8.31
N GLU A 365 9.42 -11.90 7.77
CA GLU A 365 10.52 -11.02 8.19
C GLU A 365 11.07 -10.25 6.97
N PRO A 366 10.37 -9.23 6.48
CA PRO A 366 10.87 -8.43 5.35
C PRO A 366 12.18 -7.74 5.73
N PHE A 367 13.27 -8.14 5.09
CA PHE A 367 14.62 -7.59 5.32
C PHE A 367 15.14 -7.73 6.77
N GLY A 368 14.70 -8.76 7.51
CA GLY A 368 15.11 -9.01 8.90
C GLY A 368 14.32 -8.23 9.95
N TYR A 369 13.22 -7.59 9.56
CA TYR A 369 12.30 -6.91 10.47
C TYR A 369 11.02 -7.72 10.63
N ASP A 370 10.44 -7.72 11.82
CA ASP A 370 9.16 -8.36 12.09
C ASP A 370 8.04 -7.67 11.29
N TYR A 371 7.32 -8.42 10.44
CA TYR A 371 6.24 -7.87 9.62
C TYR A 371 5.10 -7.25 10.43
N LEU A 372 4.84 -7.80 11.63
CA LEU A 372 3.80 -7.29 12.54
C LEU A 372 4.23 -6.06 13.34
N TYR A 373 5.46 -5.56 13.18
CA TYR A 373 5.88 -4.31 13.80
C TYR A 373 5.01 -3.14 13.28
N PRO A 374 4.61 -2.15 14.11
CA PRO A 374 4.81 -2.02 15.54
C PRO A 374 3.73 -2.70 16.41
N LEU A 375 2.84 -3.51 15.84
CA LEU A 375 1.74 -4.15 16.60
C LEU A 375 2.25 -5.22 17.57
N MET A 376 3.32 -5.92 17.19
CA MET A 376 3.99 -6.94 17.99
C MET A 376 5.52 -6.74 17.95
N PRO A 377 6.21 -6.77 19.10
CA PRO A 377 5.64 -6.87 20.45
C PRO A 377 4.82 -5.62 20.83
N PRO A 378 3.73 -5.79 21.64
CA PRO A 378 2.89 -4.65 22.02
C PRO A 378 3.67 -3.67 22.87
N GLY A 379 3.72 -2.43 22.44
CA GLY A 379 4.48 -1.36 23.10
C GLY A 379 3.83 0.01 22.93
N LYS A 380 4.52 1.06 23.40
CA LYS A 380 4.02 2.43 23.24
C LYS A 380 3.90 2.83 21.76
N ALA A 381 4.76 2.30 20.89
CA ALA A 381 4.74 2.51 19.47
C ALA A 381 3.45 1.94 18.82
N SER A 382 3.02 0.73 19.21
CA SER A 382 1.80 0.09 18.72
C SER A 382 0.55 0.92 18.95
N VAL A 383 0.47 1.57 20.12
CA VAL A 383 -0.67 2.41 20.47
C VAL A 383 -0.55 3.80 19.85
N ARG A 384 0.68 4.26 19.60
CA ARG A 384 0.95 5.63 19.15
C ARG A 384 0.57 5.87 17.70
N ASP A 385 0.86 4.96 16.81
CA ASP A 385 0.51 5.06 15.37
C ASP A 385 0.12 3.74 14.68
N GLY A 386 0.11 2.61 15.37
CA GLY A 386 -0.34 1.32 14.83
C GLY A 386 -1.86 1.20 14.83
N PHE A 387 -2.48 1.02 16.01
CA PHE A 387 -3.93 0.87 16.14
C PHE A 387 -4.67 2.20 16.12
N VAL A 388 -4.12 3.20 16.79
CA VAL A 388 -4.75 4.51 16.94
C VAL A 388 -3.72 5.59 16.62
N ARG A 389 -4.11 6.60 15.85
CA ARG A 389 -3.22 7.73 15.59
C ARG A 389 -3.18 8.65 16.79
N SER A 390 -1.98 8.92 17.35
CA SER A 390 -1.75 9.93 18.38
C SER A 390 -1.78 11.36 17.83
N ILE A 391 -1.84 12.35 18.72
CA ILE A 391 -1.75 13.76 18.36
C ILE A 391 -0.37 14.12 17.80
N TRP A 392 -0.31 15.12 16.93
CA TRP A 392 0.94 15.55 16.28
C TRP A 392 2.09 15.87 17.23
N SER A 393 1.79 16.43 18.42
CA SER A 393 2.81 16.74 19.42
C SER A 393 3.52 15.49 19.99
N GLU A 394 2.89 14.34 19.94
CA GLU A 394 3.47 13.05 20.36
C GLU A 394 4.15 12.34 19.19
N LEU A 395 3.56 12.37 17.99
CA LEU A 395 4.16 11.83 16.79
C LEU A 395 5.48 12.51 16.43
N ALA A 396 5.53 13.85 16.51
CA ALA A 396 6.73 14.62 16.22
C ALA A 396 7.92 14.35 17.18
N LYS A 397 7.66 13.90 18.41
CA LYS A 397 8.71 13.55 19.39
C LYS A 397 9.31 12.18 19.18
N ALA A 398 8.63 11.32 18.47
CA ALA A 398 9.01 9.94 18.25
C ALA A 398 9.18 9.67 16.75
N GLY A 399 10.15 10.30 16.14
CA GLY A 399 10.56 9.87 14.80
C GLY A 399 10.93 8.38 14.85
N GLU A 400 9.98 7.51 14.52
CA GLU A 400 10.22 6.08 14.38
C GLU A 400 10.99 5.88 13.08
N VAL A 401 12.30 5.79 13.20
CA VAL A 401 13.19 5.43 12.10
C VAL A 401 13.47 3.94 12.21
N ILE A 402 13.25 3.21 11.12
CA ILE A 402 13.58 1.79 11.02
C ILE A 402 15.05 1.60 11.40
N GLY A 403 15.35 0.68 12.31
CA GLY A 403 16.71 0.38 12.75
C GLY A 403 17.22 1.17 13.97
N ARG A 404 16.44 2.10 14.55
CA ARG A 404 16.78 2.74 15.84
C ARG A 404 16.23 2.01 17.06
N HIS A 405 15.62 0.86 16.89
CA HIS A 405 15.32 0.02 18.04
C HIS A 405 16.63 -0.68 18.47
N GLU A 406 17.25 -0.14 19.49
CA GLU A 406 18.22 -0.86 20.28
C GLU A 406 17.57 -2.16 20.76
N MET A 407 18.29 -3.27 20.49
CA MET A 407 18.02 -4.60 21.02
C MET A 407 17.94 -4.57 22.55
#